data_14e289647109bb7201aa4d1734304478
#
_entry.id   14e289647109bb7201aa4d1734304478
#
_cell.length_a   1.000
_cell.length_b   1.000
_cell.length_c   1.000
_cell.angle_alpha   90.00
_cell.angle_beta   90.00
_cell.angle_gamma   90.00
#
_symmetry.space_group_name_H-M   'P 1'
#
loop_
_entity.id
_entity.type
_entity.pdbx_description
1 polymer ?
#
loop_
_entity_poly.entity_id
_entity_poly.type
_entity_poly.pdbx_seq_one_letter_code
_entity_poly.pdbx_strand_id
1 'polypeptide(L)'
;MMNESMAKEVADKIFETVFNIHCSYTLEELSSKFAFDVKLPKMVYDFRTGEETWASSIYPTSFVTQKNMEEKDQREGYMLPKRDVSSLQEILDIWEQVNQFTTERAMNSVDVVKSDLIYNCQKVYHSCACHNSKFILFCDSCTDSEYLIASQRSATTTFSIRVDDSANCSNCYNVVYYNKISNSFFIQDSFNLHECMFCSHIANKKYCISNMQFEKEEYFMIKRAIIEWILSS
;
A
#
# COMPACT_ATOMS: atom_id res chain seq x y z
N MET A 1 -7.39 17.84 5.03
CA MET A 1 -6.07 17.17 5.00
C MET A 1 -6.22 15.81 5.63
N MET A 2 -5.72 14.76 4.99
CA MET A 2 -5.76 13.39 5.53
C MET A 2 -5.22 13.39 6.96
N ASN A 3 -5.91 12.72 7.86
CA ASN A 3 -5.50 12.51 9.25
C ASN A 3 -5.94 11.10 9.68
N GLU A 4 -5.64 10.70 10.89
CA GLU A 4 -5.97 9.35 11.38
C GLU A 4 -7.48 9.09 11.44
N SER A 5 -8.31 10.10 11.75
CA SER A 5 -9.77 9.97 11.72
C SER A 5 -10.28 9.68 10.32
N MET A 6 -9.81 10.41 9.30
CA MET A 6 -10.19 10.16 7.91
C MET A 6 -9.68 8.81 7.38
N ALA A 7 -8.48 8.39 7.80
CA ALA A 7 -7.96 7.06 7.46
C ALA A 7 -8.86 5.97 8.06
N LYS A 8 -9.34 6.17 9.28
CA LYS A 8 -10.28 5.27 9.93
C LYS A 8 -11.62 5.19 9.21
N GLU A 9 -12.19 6.32 8.78
CA GLU A 9 -13.42 6.36 7.97
C GLU A 9 -13.28 5.60 6.65
N VAL A 10 -12.10 5.69 6.01
CA VAL A 10 -11.78 4.92 4.79
C VAL A 10 -11.73 3.43 5.11
N ALA A 11 -11.09 3.03 6.21
CA ALA A 11 -11.05 1.65 6.65
C ALA A 11 -12.45 1.10 6.94
N ASP A 12 -13.30 1.85 7.65
CA ASP A 12 -14.68 1.48 7.93
C ASP A 12 -15.44 1.19 6.64
N LYS A 13 -15.36 2.07 5.65
CA LYS A 13 -16.02 1.89 4.36
C LYS A 13 -15.56 0.64 3.61
N ILE A 14 -14.26 0.32 3.68
CA ILE A 14 -13.72 -0.89 3.06
C ILE A 14 -14.24 -2.14 3.78
N PHE A 15 -14.23 -2.16 5.11
CA PHE A 15 -14.73 -3.28 5.92
C PHE A 15 -16.22 -3.53 5.74
N GLU A 16 -17.04 -2.46 5.70
CA GLU A 16 -18.46 -2.56 5.40
C GLU A 16 -18.70 -3.19 4.02
N THR A 17 -17.90 -2.81 3.02
CA THR A 17 -18.07 -3.35 1.67
C THR A 17 -17.59 -4.79 1.53
N VAL A 18 -16.41 -5.12 2.09
CA VAL A 18 -15.78 -6.45 1.93
C VAL A 18 -16.41 -7.49 2.88
N PHE A 19 -16.64 -7.11 4.13
CA PHE A 19 -17.07 -8.02 5.19
C PHE A 19 -18.50 -7.78 5.70
N ASN A 20 -19.12 -6.68 5.29
CA ASN A 20 -20.44 -6.23 5.78
C ASN A 20 -20.47 -5.98 7.30
N ILE A 21 -19.38 -5.43 7.85
CA ILE A 21 -19.24 -5.08 9.27
C ILE A 21 -18.53 -3.74 9.43
N HIS A 22 -18.68 -3.12 10.59
CA HIS A 22 -17.91 -1.96 10.99
C HIS A 22 -16.47 -2.34 11.40
N CYS A 23 -15.47 -1.55 11.01
CA CYS A 23 -14.08 -1.81 11.38
C CYS A 23 -13.80 -1.42 12.85
N SER A 24 -13.58 -2.36 13.72
CA SER A 24 -13.24 -2.11 15.13
C SER A 24 -11.76 -1.86 15.40
N TYR A 25 -10.87 -2.16 14.44
CA TYR A 25 -9.43 -2.06 14.60
C TYR A 25 -8.95 -0.60 14.60
N THR A 26 -7.94 -0.29 15.38
CA THR A 26 -7.13 0.93 15.23
C THR A 26 -6.30 0.87 13.95
N LEU A 27 -5.71 2.00 13.53
CA LEU A 27 -4.81 2.01 12.36
C LEU A 27 -3.54 1.18 12.59
N GLU A 28 -3.04 1.12 13.82
CA GLU A 28 -1.90 0.30 14.19
C GLU A 28 -2.22 -1.19 14.12
N GLU A 29 -3.37 -1.60 14.65
CA GLU A 29 -3.85 -2.98 14.54
C GLU A 29 -4.11 -3.38 13.10
N LEU A 30 -4.68 -2.49 12.27
CA LEU A 30 -4.85 -2.73 10.83
C LEU A 30 -3.53 -2.96 10.13
N SER A 31 -2.54 -2.11 10.42
CA SER A 31 -1.20 -2.27 9.85
C SER A 31 -0.55 -3.58 10.29
N SER A 32 -0.58 -3.88 11.57
CA SER A 32 0.04 -5.08 12.13
C SER A 32 -0.63 -6.37 11.65
N LYS A 33 -1.95 -6.39 11.58
CA LYS A 33 -2.73 -7.58 11.21
C LYS A 33 -2.75 -7.84 9.71
N PHE A 34 -2.91 -6.80 8.90
CA PHE A 34 -3.13 -6.97 7.47
C PHE A 34 -1.94 -6.58 6.59
N ALA A 35 -1.07 -5.67 7.02
CA ALA A 35 0.04 -5.17 6.22
C ALA A 35 1.43 -5.63 6.70
N PHE A 36 1.51 -6.73 7.43
CA PHE A 36 2.75 -7.23 8.03
C PHE A 36 3.84 -7.60 7.02
N ASP A 37 3.47 -7.89 5.78
CA ASP A 37 4.33 -8.27 4.66
C ASP A 37 4.41 -7.19 3.56
N VAL A 38 3.71 -6.06 3.71
CA VAL A 38 3.74 -4.94 2.77
C VAL A 38 4.97 -4.07 3.03
N LYS A 39 5.65 -3.66 1.97
CA LYS A 39 6.80 -2.75 2.07
C LYS A 39 6.33 -1.31 2.28
N LEU A 40 6.07 -0.97 3.53
CA LEU A 40 5.65 0.39 3.91
C LEU A 40 6.84 1.35 4.07
N PRO A 41 6.62 2.67 3.87
CA PRO A 41 7.59 3.70 4.21
C PRO A 41 7.97 3.63 5.69
N LYS A 42 9.24 3.90 5.99
CA LYS A 42 9.75 3.93 7.35
C LYS A 42 9.92 5.36 7.82
N MET A 43 9.63 5.60 9.09
CA MET A 43 9.90 6.87 9.73
C MET A 43 11.41 7.07 9.86
N VAL A 44 11.87 8.23 9.43
CA VAL A 44 13.24 8.74 9.51
C VAL A 44 13.18 10.21 9.89
N TYR A 45 14.34 10.88 10.02
CA TYR A 45 14.39 12.30 10.35
C TYR A 45 15.00 13.10 9.20
N ASP A 46 14.35 14.22 8.85
CA ASP A 46 14.92 15.20 7.93
C ASP A 46 16.20 15.81 8.55
N PHE A 47 17.34 15.67 7.88
CA PHE A 47 18.63 16.07 8.42
C PHE A 47 18.78 17.61 8.56
N ARG A 48 17.94 18.38 7.88
CA ARG A 48 17.96 19.85 7.93
C ARG A 48 17.15 20.42 9.07
N THR A 49 15.99 19.81 9.35
CA THR A 49 15.03 20.32 10.32
C THR A 49 14.96 19.48 11.60
N GLY A 50 15.36 18.21 11.55
CA GLY A 50 15.19 17.24 12.64
C GLY A 50 13.75 16.74 12.78
N GLU A 51 12.84 17.09 11.87
CA GLU A 51 11.46 16.65 11.91
C GLU A 51 11.30 15.22 11.36
N GLU A 52 10.29 14.51 11.86
CA GLU A 52 9.92 13.19 11.37
C GLU A 52 9.46 13.25 9.91
N THR A 53 9.92 12.30 9.11
CA THR A 53 9.53 12.15 7.71
C THR A 53 9.50 10.67 7.31
N TRP A 54 8.93 10.35 6.16
CA TRP A 54 8.65 8.98 5.75
C TRP A 54 9.36 8.63 4.44
N ALA A 55 10.21 7.60 4.49
CA ALA A 55 11.07 7.17 3.39
C ALA A 55 10.72 5.78 2.87
N SER A 56 10.64 5.63 1.56
CA SER A 56 10.49 4.32 0.89
C SER A 56 11.76 3.47 0.93
N SER A 57 12.91 4.07 1.24
CA SER A 57 14.20 3.39 1.37
C SER A 57 14.99 3.97 2.53
N ILE A 58 15.73 3.13 3.25
CA ILE A 58 16.59 3.50 4.38
C ILE A 58 18.09 3.36 4.09
N TYR A 59 18.46 3.08 2.84
CA TYR A 59 19.87 2.90 2.46
C TYR A 59 20.71 4.17 2.38
N PRO A 60 20.14 5.35 2.06
CA PRO A 60 20.88 6.60 2.08
C PRO A 60 21.30 7.00 3.49
N THR A 61 22.36 7.81 3.59
CA THR A 61 22.87 8.30 4.87
C THR A 61 22.07 9.48 5.42
N SER A 62 21.48 10.29 4.53
CA SER A 62 20.74 11.48 4.91
C SER A 62 19.38 11.55 4.22
N PHE A 63 18.36 12.02 4.93
CA PHE A 63 17.00 12.18 4.42
C PHE A 63 16.60 13.65 4.41
N VAL A 64 15.85 14.06 3.40
CA VAL A 64 15.32 15.41 3.30
C VAL A 64 13.93 15.37 2.67
N THR A 65 12.98 16.11 3.22
CA THR A 65 11.63 16.15 2.65
C THR A 65 11.65 16.81 1.27
N GLN A 66 10.73 16.40 0.39
CA GLN A 66 10.58 17.05 -0.92
C GLN A 66 10.44 18.56 -0.79
N LYS A 67 9.67 19.02 0.20
CA LYS A 67 9.49 20.46 0.49
C LYS A 67 10.82 21.17 0.73
N ASN A 68 11.72 20.59 1.50
CA ASN A 68 13.03 21.18 1.81
C ASN A 68 14.03 21.05 0.67
N MET A 69 13.78 20.13 -0.28
CA MET A 69 14.60 19.98 -1.49
C MET A 69 14.24 20.98 -2.60
N GLU A 70 13.00 21.43 -2.69
CA GLU A 70 12.49 22.30 -3.76
C GLU A 70 13.12 23.71 -3.80
N GLU A 71 13.86 24.07 -2.75
CA GLU A 71 14.57 25.34 -2.69
C GLU A 71 15.82 25.42 -3.56
N LYS A 72 16.24 24.34 -4.22
CA LYS A 72 17.42 24.30 -5.09
C LYS A 72 17.07 23.85 -6.49
N ASP A 73 17.73 24.45 -7.49
CA ASP A 73 17.71 23.93 -8.87
C ASP A 73 18.21 22.48 -8.90
N GLN A 74 17.34 21.55 -9.26
CA GLN A 74 17.60 20.10 -9.19
C GLN A 74 18.70 19.64 -10.15
N ARG A 75 19.14 20.42 -11.11
CA ARG A 75 20.15 20.00 -12.10
C ARG A 75 21.56 20.43 -11.76
N GLU A 76 21.74 21.65 -11.30
CA GLU A 76 23.08 22.21 -11.04
C GLU A 76 23.30 22.58 -9.58
N GLY A 77 22.24 22.83 -8.80
CA GLY A 77 22.33 23.29 -7.42
C GLY A 77 22.97 22.28 -6.44
N TYR A 78 23.15 21.03 -6.85
CA TYR A 78 23.81 19.97 -6.06
C TYR A 78 25.21 19.64 -6.52
N MET A 79 25.68 20.22 -7.63
CA MET A 79 27.07 20.04 -8.07
C MET A 79 28.02 20.76 -7.12
N LEU A 80 29.03 20.05 -6.68
CA LEU A 80 30.13 20.63 -5.92
C LEU A 80 31.25 21.09 -6.88
N PRO A 81 31.94 22.21 -6.57
CA PRO A 81 33.11 22.60 -7.34
C PRO A 81 34.19 21.52 -7.23
N LYS A 82 34.87 21.28 -8.36
CA LYS A 82 35.99 20.35 -8.39
C LYS A 82 37.05 20.79 -7.39
N ARG A 83 37.53 19.86 -6.58
CA ARG A 83 38.69 20.00 -5.69
C ARG A 83 39.62 18.80 -5.82
N ASP A 84 40.87 18.94 -5.43
CA ASP A 84 41.78 17.80 -5.35
C ASP A 84 41.36 16.88 -4.21
N VAL A 85 41.42 15.59 -4.43
CA VAL A 85 41.07 14.53 -3.46
C VAL A 85 42.27 13.60 -3.33
N SER A 86 42.77 13.39 -2.14
CA SER A 86 44.00 12.67 -1.86
C SER A 86 43.77 11.26 -1.30
N SER A 87 42.59 10.95 -0.83
CA SER A 87 42.28 9.68 -0.17
C SER A 87 40.86 9.20 -0.41
N LEU A 88 40.63 7.89 -0.24
CA LEU A 88 39.29 7.30 -0.24
C LEU A 88 38.42 7.87 0.89
N GLN A 89 39.01 8.09 2.07
CA GLN A 89 38.25 8.64 3.20
C GLN A 89 37.69 10.03 2.86
N GLU A 90 38.47 10.88 2.24
CA GLU A 90 38.03 12.21 1.81
C GLU A 90 36.87 12.12 0.78
N ILE A 91 36.91 11.13 -0.12
CA ILE A 91 35.78 10.88 -1.05
C ILE A 91 34.53 10.46 -0.29
N LEU A 92 34.65 9.60 0.70
CA LEU A 92 33.51 9.15 1.53
C LEU A 92 32.91 10.29 2.36
N ASP A 93 33.75 11.16 2.91
CA ASP A 93 33.31 12.34 3.65
C ASP A 93 32.55 13.34 2.77
N ILE A 94 32.97 13.47 1.50
CA ILE A 94 32.22 14.26 0.50
C ILE A 94 30.91 13.56 0.14
N TRP A 95 30.95 12.25 -0.04
CA TRP A 95 29.77 11.45 -0.36
C TRP A 95 28.68 11.58 0.71
N GLU A 96 29.02 11.55 1.99
CA GLU A 96 28.06 11.77 3.08
C GLU A 96 27.34 13.12 2.97
N GLN A 97 28.00 14.16 2.50
CA GLN A 97 27.40 15.48 2.32
C GLN A 97 26.39 15.56 1.16
N VAL A 98 26.57 14.74 0.14
CA VAL A 98 25.73 14.76 -1.08
C VAL A 98 24.78 13.57 -1.19
N ASN A 99 24.97 12.51 -0.38
CA ASN A 99 24.13 11.33 -0.37
C ASN A 99 22.81 11.60 0.37
N GLN A 100 21.93 12.32 -0.28
CA GLN A 100 20.64 12.73 0.26
C GLN A 100 19.52 11.99 -0.46
N PHE A 101 18.55 11.50 0.28
CA PHE A 101 17.36 10.86 -0.25
C PHE A 101 16.12 11.73 0.03
N THR A 102 15.40 12.06 -1.02
CA THR A 102 14.16 12.83 -0.89
C THR A 102 13.03 11.94 -0.37
N THR A 103 12.36 12.40 0.66
CA THR A 103 11.23 11.72 1.31
C THR A 103 9.92 12.43 1.04
N GLU A 104 8.81 11.76 1.30
CA GLU A 104 7.44 12.27 1.14
C GLU A 104 7.17 12.85 -0.26
N ARG A 105 7.75 12.22 -1.29
CA ARG A 105 7.55 12.62 -2.67
C ARG A 105 6.10 12.42 -3.09
N ALA A 106 5.42 13.51 -3.35
CA ALA A 106 4.04 13.51 -3.81
C ALA A 106 3.87 14.53 -4.96
N MET A 107 3.38 14.07 -6.10
CA MET A 107 3.11 14.94 -7.25
C MET A 107 1.65 14.83 -7.68
N ASN A 108 1.01 15.98 -7.92
CA ASN A 108 -0.41 16.05 -8.30
C ASN A 108 -1.33 15.26 -7.35
N SER A 109 -0.98 15.21 -6.06
CA SER A 109 -1.65 14.39 -5.08
C SER A 109 -2.17 15.24 -3.92
N VAL A 110 -3.29 14.84 -3.34
CA VAL A 110 -3.98 15.57 -2.28
C VAL A 110 -4.24 14.65 -1.09
N ASP A 111 -4.08 15.18 0.12
CA ASP A 111 -4.33 14.42 1.35
C ASP A 111 -3.45 13.16 1.45
N VAL A 112 -2.14 13.35 1.36
CA VAL A 112 -1.11 12.29 1.48
C VAL A 112 -0.41 12.45 2.82
N VAL A 113 -0.33 11.37 3.61
CA VAL A 113 0.27 11.36 4.95
C VAL A 113 1.10 10.10 5.16
N LYS A 114 2.25 10.22 5.81
CA LYS A 114 3.18 9.11 6.13
C LYS A 114 3.56 8.28 4.91
N SER A 115 3.62 8.89 3.71
CA SER A 115 3.72 8.17 2.43
C SER A 115 4.83 8.74 1.55
N ASP A 116 5.36 7.94 0.63
CA ASP A 116 6.40 8.34 -0.30
C ASP A 116 6.15 7.78 -1.71
N LEU A 117 6.58 8.47 -2.77
CA LEU A 117 6.36 8.08 -4.18
C LEU A 117 4.88 8.01 -4.58
N ILE A 118 4.14 9.07 -4.31
CA ILE A 118 2.70 9.13 -4.56
C ILE A 118 2.41 10.08 -5.73
N TYR A 119 1.77 9.59 -6.79
CA TYR A 119 1.53 10.34 -8.03
C TYR A 119 0.07 10.29 -8.46
N ASN A 120 -0.55 11.46 -8.67
CA ASN A 120 -1.94 11.61 -9.09
C ASN A 120 -2.93 10.88 -8.15
N CYS A 121 -2.69 10.91 -6.85
CA CYS A 121 -3.47 10.18 -5.86
C CYS A 121 -4.25 11.12 -4.93
N GLN A 122 -5.26 10.57 -4.27
CA GLN A 122 -6.04 11.28 -3.28
C GLN A 122 -6.32 10.41 -2.04
N LYS A 123 -6.15 10.99 -0.84
CA LYS A 123 -6.39 10.31 0.44
C LYS A 123 -5.57 9.03 0.60
N VAL A 124 -4.28 9.22 0.73
CA VAL A 124 -3.29 8.14 0.90
C VAL A 124 -2.68 8.23 2.29
N TYR A 125 -2.66 7.11 2.99
CA TYR A 125 -2.10 7.01 4.33
C TYR A 125 -1.11 5.86 4.41
N HIS A 126 0.10 6.14 4.89
CA HIS A 126 1.19 5.19 5.15
C HIS A 126 1.39 4.18 4.01
N SER A 127 1.61 4.69 2.80
CA SER A 127 1.69 3.90 1.58
C SER A 127 2.85 4.34 0.69
N CYS A 128 3.26 3.49 -0.24
CA CYS A 128 4.40 3.75 -1.11
C CYS A 128 4.08 3.43 -2.58
N ALA A 129 4.73 4.16 -3.49
CA ALA A 129 4.71 3.89 -4.93
C ALA A 129 3.29 3.73 -5.54
N CYS A 130 2.34 4.55 -5.12
CA CYS A 130 0.97 4.49 -5.63
C CYS A 130 0.74 5.53 -6.73
N HIS A 131 0.02 5.11 -7.78
CA HIS A 131 -0.29 5.94 -8.96
C HIS A 131 -1.79 5.94 -9.28
N ASN A 132 -2.34 7.11 -9.64
CA ASN A 132 -3.73 7.26 -10.09
C ASN A 132 -4.76 6.62 -9.16
N SER A 133 -4.53 6.62 -7.86
CA SER A 133 -5.29 5.83 -6.89
C SER A 133 -5.90 6.70 -5.79
N LYS A 134 -6.99 6.22 -5.15
CA LYS A 134 -7.69 6.97 -4.11
C LYS A 134 -8.06 6.09 -2.93
N PHE A 135 -8.08 6.68 -1.72
CA PHE A 135 -8.47 5.99 -0.50
C PHE A 135 -7.61 4.76 -0.22
N ILE A 136 -6.30 4.97 -0.15
CA ILE A 136 -5.29 3.92 -0.06
C ILE A 136 -4.66 3.93 1.33
N LEU A 137 -4.69 2.79 2.01
CA LEU A 137 -4.14 2.61 3.35
C LEU A 137 -3.14 1.45 3.37
N PHE A 138 -1.92 1.67 3.83
CA PHE A 138 -0.91 0.63 4.02
C PHE A 138 -0.60 -0.19 2.76
N CYS A 139 -0.50 0.46 1.61
CA CYS A 139 -0.28 -0.21 0.32
C CYS A 139 1.09 0.10 -0.29
N ASP A 140 1.57 -0.77 -1.16
CA ASP A 140 2.75 -0.56 -1.98
C ASP A 140 2.49 -0.88 -3.46
N SER A 141 2.99 -0.04 -4.36
CA SER A 141 2.94 -0.28 -5.82
C SER A 141 1.52 -0.53 -6.38
N CYS A 142 0.53 0.27 -5.94
CA CYS A 142 -0.85 0.17 -6.42
C CYS A 142 -1.13 1.20 -7.53
N THR A 143 -1.83 0.79 -8.58
CA THR A 143 -2.12 1.64 -9.74
C THR A 143 -3.60 1.58 -10.12
N ASP A 144 -4.19 2.73 -10.50
CA ASP A 144 -5.58 2.85 -10.96
C ASP A 144 -6.59 2.17 -10.03
N SER A 145 -6.39 2.31 -8.72
CA SER A 145 -7.09 1.54 -7.69
C SER A 145 -7.79 2.45 -6.67
N GLU A 146 -8.85 1.94 -6.06
CA GLU A 146 -9.62 2.70 -5.08
C GLU A 146 -10.05 1.84 -3.88
N TYR A 147 -10.00 2.41 -2.66
CA TYR A 147 -10.42 1.75 -1.41
C TYR A 147 -9.66 0.46 -1.12
N LEU A 148 -8.36 0.58 -0.92
CA LEU A 148 -7.49 -0.57 -0.61
C LEU A 148 -6.89 -0.48 0.80
N ILE A 149 -6.77 -1.64 1.44
CA ILE A 149 -5.97 -1.83 2.65
C ILE A 149 -4.93 -2.93 2.40
N ALA A 150 -3.68 -2.67 2.78
CA ALA A 150 -2.61 -3.68 2.83
C ALA A 150 -2.42 -4.44 1.50
N SER A 151 -2.60 -3.77 0.38
CA SER A 151 -2.45 -4.37 -0.94
C SER A 151 -1.13 -3.95 -1.58
N GLN A 152 -0.56 -4.81 -2.41
CA GLN A 152 0.70 -4.51 -3.07
C GLN A 152 0.73 -5.03 -4.51
N ARG A 153 1.49 -4.37 -5.38
CA ARG A 153 1.62 -4.71 -6.81
C ARG A 153 0.29 -4.97 -7.49
N SER A 154 -0.74 -4.21 -7.13
CA SER A 154 -2.12 -4.40 -7.62
C SER A 154 -2.56 -3.28 -8.55
N ALA A 155 -3.36 -3.61 -9.54
CA ALA A 155 -3.88 -2.65 -10.51
C ALA A 155 -5.39 -2.79 -10.73
N THR A 156 -6.07 -1.66 -10.98
CA THR A 156 -7.50 -1.62 -11.29
C THR A 156 -8.35 -2.40 -10.26
N THR A 157 -7.97 -2.27 -8.98
CA THR A 157 -8.57 -3.03 -7.89
C THR A 157 -9.39 -2.09 -7.00
N THR A 158 -10.54 -2.56 -6.54
CA THR A 158 -11.46 -1.74 -5.73
C THR A 158 -11.97 -2.49 -4.51
N PHE A 159 -12.19 -1.75 -3.40
CA PHE A 159 -12.75 -2.28 -2.15
C PHE A 159 -12.14 -3.61 -1.73
N SER A 160 -10.83 -3.65 -1.57
CA SER A 160 -10.14 -4.91 -1.31
C SER A 160 -9.09 -4.78 -0.21
N ILE A 161 -8.82 -5.91 0.45
CA ILE A 161 -7.86 -6.03 1.54
C ILE A 161 -6.88 -7.15 1.18
N ARG A 162 -5.56 -6.90 1.25
CA ARG A 162 -4.51 -7.88 0.96
C ARG A 162 -4.61 -8.49 -0.44
N VAL A 163 -4.64 -7.65 -1.45
CA VAL A 163 -4.53 -8.10 -2.86
C VAL A 163 -3.09 -7.88 -3.31
N ASP A 164 -2.45 -8.93 -3.78
CA ASP A 164 -1.04 -8.95 -4.18
C ASP A 164 -0.85 -9.50 -5.60
N ASP A 165 0.05 -8.90 -6.38
CA ASP A 165 0.35 -9.26 -7.77
C ASP A 165 -0.91 -9.53 -8.63
N SER A 166 -1.95 -8.72 -8.47
CA SER A 166 -3.27 -9.00 -9.02
C SER A 166 -3.89 -7.77 -9.68
N ALA A 167 -4.78 -8.00 -10.64
CA ALA A 167 -5.50 -6.92 -11.32
C ALA A 167 -7.00 -7.21 -11.47
N ASN A 168 -7.79 -6.12 -11.62
CA ASN A 168 -9.24 -6.20 -11.82
C ASN A 168 -9.96 -6.99 -10.71
N CYS A 169 -9.57 -6.75 -9.47
CA CYS A 169 -10.20 -7.34 -8.30
C CYS A 169 -11.22 -6.39 -7.68
N SER A 170 -12.30 -6.93 -7.12
CA SER A 170 -13.29 -6.13 -6.38
C SER A 170 -13.91 -6.90 -5.21
N ASN A 171 -14.05 -6.23 -4.07
CA ASN A 171 -14.58 -6.81 -2.83
C ASN A 171 -13.88 -8.09 -2.41
N CYS A 172 -12.54 -8.08 -2.44
CA CYS A 172 -11.73 -9.24 -2.22
C CYS A 172 -10.93 -9.15 -0.92
N TYR A 173 -10.63 -10.33 -0.36
CA TYR A 173 -9.71 -10.46 0.75
C TYR A 173 -8.68 -11.59 0.49
N ASN A 174 -7.39 -11.27 0.64
CA ASN A 174 -6.28 -12.20 0.48
C ASN A 174 -6.28 -12.92 -0.89
N VAL A 175 -6.06 -12.15 -1.94
CA VAL A 175 -5.98 -12.63 -3.32
C VAL A 175 -4.57 -12.42 -3.87
N VAL A 176 -3.96 -13.48 -4.38
CA VAL A 176 -2.58 -13.48 -4.83
C VAL A 176 -2.45 -14.06 -6.23
N TYR A 177 -1.70 -13.37 -7.10
CA TYR A 177 -1.41 -13.76 -8.50
C TYR A 177 -2.63 -13.91 -9.38
N TYR A 178 -3.45 -12.81 -9.59
CA TYR A 178 -4.57 -12.97 -10.47
C TYR A 178 -5.32 -11.81 -11.06
N ASN A 179 -6.29 -12.17 -11.90
CA ASN A 179 -7.08 -11.25 -12.71
C ASN A 179 -8.57 -11.64 -12.70
N LYS A 180 -9.45 -10.61 -12.60
CA LYS A 180 -10.92 -10.75 -12.62
C LYS A 180 -11.47 -11.61 -11.47
N ILE A 181 -11.16 -11.22 -10.25
CA ILE A 181 -11.71 -11.85 -9.04
C ILE A 181 -12.70 -10.89 -8.39
N SER A 182 -13.85 -11.37 -7.98
CA SER A 182 -14.83 -10.54 -7.26
C SER A 182 -15.51 -11.27 -6.10
N ASN A 183 -15.78 -10.53 -5.02
CA ASN A 183 -16.46 -11.02 -3.81
C ASN A 183 -15.85 -12.30 -3.21
N SER A 184 -14.54 -12.49 -3.35
CA SER A 184 -13.85 -13.75 -3.10
C SER A 184 -12.73 -13.61 -2.07
N PHE A 185 -12.49 -14.67 -1.29
CA PHE A 185 -11.52 -14.67 -0.20
C PHE A 185 -10.54 -15.83 -0.34
N PHE A 186 -9.26 -15.60 -0.01
CA PHE A 186 -8.22 -16.61 -0.08
C PHE A 186 -8.12 -17.30 -1.45
N ILE A 187 -7.85 -16.51 -2.47
CA ILE A 187 -7.71 -16.99 -3.84
C ILE A 187 -6.24 -16.94 -4.26
N GLN A 188 -5.77 -18.01 -4.83
CA GLN A 188 -4.44 -18.11 -5.40
C GLN A 188 -4.49 -18.69 -6.80
N ASP A 189 -3.64 -18.18 -7.71
CA ASP A 189 -3.48 -18.73 -9.05
C ASP A 189 -4.80 -19.08 -9.79
N SER A 190 -5.81 -18.21 -9.74
CA SER A 190 -7.14 -18.48 -10.28
C SER A 190 -7.66 -17.31 -11.13
N PHE A 191 -8.52 -17.52 -12.06
CA PHE A 191 -8.98 -16.52 -13.03
C PHE A 191 -10.50 -16.51 -13.19
N ASN A 192 -11.09 -15.29 -13.25
CA ASN A 192 -12.51 -15.10 -13.47
C ASN A 192 -13.39 -15.86 -12.45
N LEU A 193 -13.13 -15.60 -11.16
CA LEU A 193 -13.91 -16.14 -10.06
C LEU A 193 -14.85 -15.10 -9.46
N HIS A 194 -16.02 -15.55 -9.10
CA HIS A 194 -17.00 -14.74 -8.41
C HIS A 194 -17.59 -15.51 -7.22
N GLU A 195 -17.61 -14.91 -6.04
CA GLU A 195 -18.08 -15.59 -4.83
C GLU A 195 -17.38 -16.96 -4.67
N CYS A 196 -16.05 -16.96 -4.48
CA CYS A 196 -15.26 -18.16 -4.23
C CYS A 196 -14.37 -17.98 -3.01
N MET A 197 -14.05 -19.07 -2.32
CA MET A 197 -13.19 -19.04 -1.14
C MET A 197 -12.23 -20.22 -1.10
N PHE A 198 -10.98 -19.98 -0.63
CA PHE A 198 -9.94 -21.01 -0.52
C PHE A 198 -9.73 -21.79 -1.85
N CYS A 199 -9.72 -21.09 -2.97
CA CYS A 199 -9.59 -21.71 -4.27
C CYS A 199 -8.23 -21.43 -4.90
N SER A 200 -7.71 -22.42 -5.60
CA SER A 200 -6.42 -22.35 -6.29
C SER A 200 -6.44 -23.11 -7.61
N HIS A 201 -5.78 -22.54 -8.64
CA HIS A 201 -5.63 -23.15 -9.98
C HIS A 201 -6.96 -23.49 -10.69
N ILE A 202 -8.02 -22.71 -10.46
CA ILE A 202 -9.32 -22.87 -11.13
C ILE A 202 -9.74 -21.61 -11.87
N ALA A 203 -10.65 -21.75 -12.83
CA ALA A 203 -11.14 -20.62 -13.59
C ALA A 203 -12.64 -20.73 -13.90
N ASN A 204 -13.28 -19.53 -14.10
CA ASN A 204 -14.68 -19.44 -14.55
C ASN A 204 -15.65 -20.15 -13.59
N LYS A 205 -15.50 -19.89 -12.29
CA LYS A 205 -16.30 -20.53 -11.23
C LYS A 205 -17.03 -19.51 -10.38
N LYS A 206 -18.11 -19.99 -9.78
CA LYS A 206 -18.92 -19.25 -8.81
C LYS A 206 -19.36 -20.19 -7.69
N TYR A 207 -19.41 -19.68 -6.45
CA TYR A 207 -19.78 -20.45 -5.26
C TYR A 207 -18.91 -21.69 -5.01
N CYS A 208 -17.59 -21.57 -5.27
CA CYS A 208 -16.63 -22.62 -4.94
C CYS A 208 -15.97 -22.38 -3.60
N ILE A 209 -15.77 -23.45 -2.83
CA ILE A 209 -14.99 -23.47 -1.60
C ILE A 209 -14.01 -24.64 -1.67
N SER A 210 -12.72 -24.38 -1.48
CA SER A 210 -11.64 -25.40 -1.58
C SER A 210 -11.74 -26.22 -2.88
N ASN A 211 -11.98 -25.52 -3.99
CA ASN A 211 -12.20 -26.08 -5.35
C ASN A 211 -13.43 -27.00 -5.48
N MET A 212 -14.33 -27.02 -4.51
CA MET A 212 -15.60 -27.77 -4.58
C MET A 212 -16.74 -26.81 -4.89
N GLN A 213 -17.69 -27.27 -5.72
CA GLN A 213 -18.90 -26.51 -6.05
C GLN A 213 -19.94 -26.63 -4.96
N PHE A 214 -20.47 -25.49 -4.51
CA PHE A 214 -21.55 -25.42 -3.50
C PHE A 214 -22.80 -24.76 -4.10
N GLU A 215 -23.95 -25.02 -3.46
CA GLU A 215 -25.16 -24.24 -3.71
C GLU A 215 -25.03 -22.85 -3.09
N LYS A 216 -25.76 -21.89 -3.62
CA LYS A 216 -25.65 -20.48 -3.24
C LYS A 216 -25.87 -20.26 -1.73
N GLU A 217 -26.90 -20.86 -1.17
CA GLU A 217 -27.30 -20.71 0.23
C GLU A 217 -26.26 -21.30 1.19
N GLU A 218 -25.73 -22.47 0.86
CA GLU A 218 -24.64 -23.12 1.59
C GLU A 218 -23.36 -22.26 1.59
N TYR A 219 -23.00 -21.74 0.42
CA TYR A 219 -21.84 -20.86 0.26
C TYR A 219 -21.94 -19.64 1.19
N PHE A 220 -23.06 -18.93 1.23
CA PHE A 220 -23.19 -17.73 2.05
C PHE A 220 -23.27 -18.04 3.55
N MET A 221 -23.78 -19.19 3.94
CA MET A 221 -23.75 -19.64 5.34
C MET A 221 -22.29 -19.85 5.80
N ILE A 222 -21.48 -20.52 4.99
CA ILE A 222 -20.07 -20.77 5.29
C ILE A 222 -19.27 -19.45 5.24
N LYS A 223 -19.54 -18.56 4.28
CA LYS A 223 -18.87 -17.26 4.15
C LYS A 223 -18.98 -16.43 5.43
N ARG A 224 -20.13 -16.44 6.12
CA ARG A 224 -20.31 -15.71 7.39
C ARG A 224 -19.35 -16.24 8.47
N ALA A 225 -19.27 -17.54 8.64
CA ALA A 225 -18.37 -18.16 9.63
C ALA A 225 -16.89 -17.87 9.32
N ILE A 226 -16.52 -17.80 8.01
CA ILE A 226 -15.17 -17.45 7.59
C ILE A 226 -14.87 -15.98 7.89
N ILE A 227 -15.81 -15.06 7.69
CA ILE A 227 -15.64 -13.65 8.07
C ILE A 227 -15.39 -13.52 9.57
N GLU A 228 -16.19 -14.17 10.40
CA GLU A 228 -16.02 -14.19 11.85
C GLU A 228 -14.64 -14.72 12.25
N TRP A 229 -14.17 -15.78 11.62
CA TRP A 229 -12.83 -16.32 11.83
C TRP A 229 -11.71 -15.35 11.43
N ILE A 230 -11.79 -14.71 10.26
CA ILE A 230 -10.81 -13.68 9.80
C ILE A 230 -10.66 -12.57 10.84
N LEU A 231 -11.76 -12.18 11.44
CA LEU A 231 -11.78 -11.02 12.36
C LEU A 231 -11.35 -11.40 13.78
N SER A 232 -11.52 -12.64 14.18
CA SER A 232 -11.15 -13.15 15.52
C SER A 232 -9.71 -13.66 15.63
N SER A 233 -9.06 -13.91 14.52
CA SER A 233 -7.67 -14.43 14.45
C SER A 233 -6.58 -13.32 14.41
#